data_e49968e53a544d6d1af51f9419d905d5
#
_entry.id   e49968e53a544d6d1af51f9419d905d5
#
_cell.length_a   1.000
_cell.length_b   1.000
_cell.length_c   1.000
_cell.angle_alpha   90.00
_cell.angle_beta   90.00
_cell.angle_gamma   90.00
#
_symmetry.space_group_name_H-M   'P 1'
#
loop_
_entity.id
_entity.type
_entity.pdbx_description
1 polymer ?
#
loop_
_entity_poly.entity_id
_entity_poly.type
_entity_poly.pdbx_seq_one_letter_code
_entity_poly.pdbx_strand_id
1 'polypeptide(L)'
;MKPYREALALPGLRSLLLVAVLARVPLTATGVTLTFYVVQDLGRGYGAAGLAGAAITVGAAVGGPLLGRLVDRHGLRPVLVLTAVAEAVFWSAAPMLSYLLLLPAAFLAGLLALPIFSVIRQSVAALVPVEKRRPAYALDSMSVELSFMIGPALATVGVTTISARLTLYLVGAGIVAAGVVLWLLNPPVRSVGEAATGPQPRIARRQWLTSRLVAVFAVSAAATLVLGGTDVAVIAVLRENGDVGFTGAVLSVWAVASLVGGFAYGAVRRSFSAVALMGALSLCTIPVGLGGSHWWLLCLALVPAGALCAPTIAATSDTVSRLAPASVRGEAMGLHGSAVTVGIAVGAPLAGAVIDASAPLWGFAVTGAIGALVALAVLPIELRRRRAETASATTANADDDIASALTPTAL
;
A
#
# COMPACT_ATOMS: atom_id res chain seq x y z
N MET A 1 -13.53 -6.66 -18.62
CA MET A 1 -14.74 -6.05 -17.98
C MET A 1 -15.55 -7.05 -17.12
N LYS A 2 -15.80 -8.29 -17.58
CA LYS A 2 -16.59 -9.28 -16.82
C LYS A 2 -16.10 -9.52 -15.37
N PRO A 3 -14.80 -9.75 -15.08
CA PRO A 3 -14.32 -9.98 -13.70
C PRO A 3 -14.62 -8.83 -12.75
N TYR A 4 -14.49 -7.59 -13.21
CA TYR A 4 -14.78 -6.40 -12.40
C TYR A 4 -16.27 -6.23 -12.13
N ARG A 5 -17.11 -6.48 -13.12
CA ARG A 5 -18.58 -6.45 -12.95
C ARG A 5 -19.03 -7.49 -11.94
N GLU A 6 -18.47 -8.69 -12.01
CA GLU A 6 -18.76 -9.76 -11.05
C GLU A 6 -18.26 -9.45 -9.64
N ALA A 7 -17.09 -8.85 -9.49
CA ALA A 7 -16.59 -8.42 -8.19
C ALA A 7 -17.45 -7.28 -7.61
N LEU A 8 -17.72 -6.24 -8.41
CA LEU A 8 -18.54 -5.11 -7.99
C LEU A 8 -20.03 -5.46 -7.77
N ALA A 9 -20.50 -6.60 -8.27
CA ALA A 9 -21.85 -7.09 -7.98
C ALA A 9 -21.97 -7.72 -6.58
N LEU A 10 -20.83 -8.01 -5.91
CA LEU A 10 -20.84 -8.55 -4.55
C LEU A 10 -21.39 -7.51 -3.56
N PRO A 11 -22.30 -7.90 -2.65
CA PRO A 11 -22.88 -7.01 -1.67
C PRO A 11 -21.79 -6.37 -0.79
N GLY A 12 -21.87 -5.04 -0.62
CA GLY A 12 -20.96 -4.29 0.23
C GLY A 12 -19.61 -3.90 -0.40
N LEU A 13 -19.17 -4.53 -1.49
CA LEU A 13 -17.86 -4.20 -2.08
C LEU A 13 -17.82 -2.81 -2.71
N ARG A 14 -18.89 -2.38 -3.39
CA ARG A 14 -18.95 -1.03 -3.99
C ARG A 14 -18.88 0.06 -2.92
N SER A 15 -19.70 -0.04 -1.88
CA SER A 15 -19.71 0.91 -0.77
C SER A 15 -18.35 0.93 -0.05
N LEU A 16 -17.74 -0.23 0.16
CA LEU A 16 -16.41 -0.34 0.75
C LEU A 16 -15.36 0.41 -0.08
N LEU A 17 -15.32 0.20 -1.40
CA LEU A 17 -14.34 0.86 -2.28
C LEU A 17 -14.58 2.37 -2.40
N LEU A 18 -15.83 2.82 -2.45
CA LEU A 18 -16.15 4.26 -2.43
C LEU A 18 -15.70 4.91 -1.13
N VAL A 19 -16.02 4.30 0.01
CA VAL A 19 -15.58 4.78 1.33
C VAL A 19 -14.05 4.73 1.42
N ALA A 20 -13.39 3.73 0.82
CA ALA A 20 -11.93 3.64 0.79
C ALA A 20 -11.28 4.85 0.10
N VAL A 21 -11.79 5.28 -1.06
CA VAL A 21 -11.29 6.49 -1.74
C VAL A 21 -11.49 7.72 -0.86
N LEU A 22 -12.72 7.95 -0.40
CA LEU A 22 -13.07 9.12 0.41
C LEU A 22 -12.27 9.19 1.72
N ALA A 23 -12.04 8.06 2.36
CA ALA A 23 -11.29 7.97 3.61
C ALA A 23 -9.78 8.18 3.41
N ARG A 24 -9.23 7.77 2.28
CA ARG A 24 -7.80 7.88 1.98
C ARG A 24 -7.38 9.27 1.52
N VAL A 25 -8.27 10.04 0.88
CA VAL A 25 -7.95 11.39 0.38
C VAL A 25 -7.41 12.30 1.49
N PRO A 26 -8.10 12.52 2.63
CA PRO A 26 -7.55 13.35 3.70
C PRO A 26 -6.27 12.76 4.31
N LEU A 27 -6.15 11.43 4.39
CA LEU A 27 -4.95 10.78 4.90
C LEU A 27 -3.72 11.04 4.01
N THR A 28 -3.88 10.99 2.69
CA THR A 28 -2.79 11.27 1.75
C THR A 28 -2.46 12.76 1.65
N ALA A 29 -3.38 13.65 2.01
CA ALA A 29 -3.18 15.09 2.12
C ALA A 29 -2.29 15.51 3.31
N THR A 30 -2.19 14.66 4.34
CA THR A 30 -1.50 14.94 5.62
C THR A 30 -0.07 15.45 5.44
N GLY A 31 0.74 14.74 4.64
CA GLY A 31 2.16 15.06 4.49
C GLY A 31 2.40 16.46 3.92
N VAL A 32 1.68 16.81 2.86
CA VAL A 32 1.77 18.14 2.22
C VAL A 32 1.28 19.23 3.18
N THR A 33 0.12 19.03 3.79
CA THR A 33 -0.47 20.02 4.71
C THR A 33 0.43 20.27 5.92
N LEU A 34 0.97 19.21 6.53
CA LEU A 34 1.87 19.33 7.67
C LEU A 34 3.19 20.03 7.28
N THR A 35 3.71 19.74 6.09
CA THR A 35 4.91 20.42 5.58
C THR A 35 4.68 21.91 5.45
N PHE A 36 3.62 22.33 4.81
CA PHE A 36 3.31 23.76 4.68
C PHE A 36 3.05 24.43 6.02
N TYR A 37 2.35 23.76 6.94
CA TYR A 37 2.13 24.28 8.29
C TYR A 37 3.44 24.52 9.05
N VAL A 38 4.36 23.54 9.05
CA VAL A 38 5.66 23.68 9.72
C VAL A 38 6.51 24.79 9.10
N VAL A 39 6.46 24.94 7.77
CA VAL A 39 7.28 25.94 7.08
C VAL A 39 6.64 27.35 7.19
N GLN A 40 5.35 27.49 6.96
CA GLN A 40 4.68 28.81 6.87
C GLN A 40 4.24 29.35 8.24
N ASP A 41 3.62 28.50 9.07
CA ASP A 41 3.04 28.94 10.36
C ASP A 41 4.05 28.85 11.52
N LEU A 42 4.91 27.80 11.53
CA LEU A 42 5.94 27.65 12.57
C LEU A 42 7.29 28.27 12.21
N GLY A 43 7.46 28.79 10.97
CA GLY A 43 8.69 29.44 10.52
C GLY A 43 9.91 28.52 10.53
N ARG A 44 9.73 27.19 10.37
CA ARG A 44 10.82 26.21 10.39
C ARG A 44 11.22 25.82 8.97
N GLY A 45 12.41 25.27 8.81
CA GLY A 45 12.88 24.79 7.51
C GLY A 45 12.21 23.47 7.07
N TYR A 46 12.38 23.11 5.80
CA TYR A 46 11.86 21.85 5.22
C TYR A 46 12.40 20.60 5.92
N GLY A 47 13.63 20.63 6.46
CA GLY A 47 14.17 19.54 7.27
C GLY A 47 13.35 19.28 8.54
N ALA A 48 12.89 20.35 9.21
CA ALA A 48 12.01 20.23 10.36
C ALA A 48 10.63 19.67 9.96
N ALA A 49 10.07 20.10 8.83
CA ALA A 49 8.84 19.53 8.28
C ALA A 49 9.00 18.04 7.96
N GLY A 50 10.13 17.66 7.38
CA GLY A 50 10.47 16.26 7.11
C GLY A 50 10.55 15.41 8.38
N LEU A 51 11.11 15.94 9.48
CA LEU A 51 11.15 15.24 10.77
C LEU A 51 9.75 15.02 11.36
N ALA A 52 8.84 16.00 11.23
CA ALA A 52 7.46 15.84 11.68
C ALA A 52 6.71 14.76 10.85
N GLY A 53 6.89 14.76 9.53
CA GLY A 53 6.37 13.71 8.65
C GLY A 53 6.96 12.33 8.95
N ALA A 54 8.27 12.26 9.22
CA ALA A 54 8.94 11.02 9.60
C ALA A 54 8.41 10.48 10.95
N ALA A 55 8.13 11.37 11.92
CA ALA A 55 7.56 10.97 13.20
C ALA A 55 6.19 10.28 13.02
N ILE A 56 5.29 10.86 12.22
CA ILE A 56 4.00 10.22 11.87
C ILE A 56 4.24 8.86 11.18
N THR A 57 5.15 8.83 10.22
CA THR A 57 5.43 7.63 9.41
C THR A 57 5.97 6.48 10.26
N VAL A 58 6.92 6.76 11.16
CA VAL A 58 7.46 5.77 12.09
C VAL A 58 6.39 5.30 13.06
N GLY A 59 5.60 6.25 13.61
CA GLY A 59 4.44 5.92 14.44
C GLY A 59 3.48 4.96 13.73
N ALA A 60 3.09 5.26 12.49
CA ALA A 60 2.19 4.44 11.68
C ALA A 60 2.77 3.05 11.37
N ALA A 61 4.08 2.96 11.09
CA ALA A 61 4.76 1.69 10.86
C ALA A 61 4.73 0.78 12.09
N VAL A 62 4.87 1.34 13.30
CA VAL A 62 4.76 0.61 14.57
C VAL A 62 3.29 0.33 14.92
N GLY A 63 2.41 1.30 14.70
CA GLY A 63 0.98 1.23 15.02
C GLY A 63 0.21 0.21 14.19
N GLY A 64 0.55 0.08 12.90
CA GLY A 64 -0.18 -0.79 11.97
C GLY A 64 -0.41 -2.21 12.48
N PRO A 65 0.63 -2.99 12.86
CA PRO A 65 0.44 -4.34 13.39
C PRO A 65 -0.22 -4.37 14.78
N LEU A 66 -0.02 -3.34 15.60
CA LEU A 66 -0.65 -3.24 16.92
C LEU A 66 -2.15 -3.03 16.78
N LEU A 67 -2.58 -2.08 15.95
CA LEU A 67 -3.98 -1.80 15.68
C LEU A 67 -4.64 -2.96 14.94
N GLY A 68 -3.95 -3.60 13.99
CA GLY A 68 -4.43 -4.81 13.33
C GLY A 68 -4.71 -5.93 14.32
N ARG A 69 -3.79 -6.16 15.27
CA ARG A 69 -3.99 -7.13 16.37
C ARG A 69 -5.17 -6.73 17.28
N LEU A 70 -5.34 -5.43 17.53
CA LEU A 70 -6.47 -4.93 18.30
C LEU A 70 -7.80 -5.22 17.59
N VAL A 71 -7.87 -5.01 16.27
CA VAL A 71 -9.03 -5.35 15.43
C VAL A 71 -9.33 -6.85 15.49
N ASP A 72 -8.29 -7.70 15.40
CA ASP A 72 -8.47 -9.15 15.48
C ASP A 72 -9.03 -9.62 16.83
N ARG A 73 -8.71 -8.89 17.92
CA ARG A 73 -9.12 -9.25 19.31
C ARG A 73 -10.45 -8.67 19.75
N HIS A 74 -10.67 -7.38 19.48
CA HIS A 74 -11.79 -6.61 20.03
C HIS A 74 -12.82 -6.25 18.96
N GLY A 75 -12.56 -6.61 17.69
CA GLY A 75 -13.36 -6.19 16.56
C GLY A 75 -13.02 -4.79 16.07
N LEU A 76 -13.66 -4.39 14.97
CA LEU A 76 -13.33 -3.17 14.25
C LEU A 76 -13.80 -1.90 15.00
N ARG A 77 -15.03 -1.87 15.48
CA ARG A 77 -15.65 -0.65 16.05
C ARG A 77 -14.89 -0.02 17.22
N PRO A 78 -14.45 -0.77 18.25
CA PRO A 78 -13.70 -0.16 19.37
C PRO A 78 -12.37 0.46 18.91
N VAL A 79 -11.71 -0.16 17.93
CA VAL A 79 -10.43 0.34 17.39
C VAL A 79 -10.66 1.62 16.57
N LEU A 80 -11.75 1.68 15.79
CA LEU A 80 -12.11 2.90 15.05
C LEU A 80 -12.45 4.07 16.00
N VAL A 81 -13.14 3.81 17.10
CA VAL A 81 -13.40 4.86 18.13
C VAL A 81 -12.09 5.35 18.73
N LEU A 82 -11.22 4.43 19.18
CA LEU A 82 -9.92 4.78 19.75
C LEU A 82 -9.10 5.66 18.79
N THR A 83 -8.96 5.21 17.55
CA THR A 83 -8.13 5.89 16.55
C THR A 83 -8.78 7.21 16.08
N ALA A 84 -10.10 7.27 15.89
CA ALA A 84 -10.78 8.50 15.51
C ALA A 84 -10.69 9.57 16.62
N VAL A 85 -10.79 9.18 17.90
CA VAL A 85 -10.59 10.10 19.03
C VAL A 85 -9.13 10.58 19.08
N ALA A 86 -8.17 9.70 18.92
CA ALA A 86 -6.75 10.08 18.90
C ALA A 86 -6.44 11.07 17.76
N GLU A 87 -6.96 10.81 16.55
CA GLU A 87 -6.84 11.72 15.40
C GLU A 87 -7.54 13.06 15.67
N ALA A 88 -8.75 13.05 16.22
CA ALA A 88 -9.47 14.28 16.57
C ALA A 88 -8.66 15.14 17.57
N VAL A 89 -8.10 14.53 18.61
CA VAL A 89 -7.24 15.21 19.58
C VAL A 89 -6.00 15.78 18.93
N PHE A 90 -5.29 14.98 18.16
CA PHE A 90 -4.05 15.41 17.50
C PHE A 90 -4.29 16.58 16.54
N TRP A 91 -5.21 16.43 15.59
CA TRP A 91 -5.44 17.47 14.57
C TRP A 91 -6.03 18.76 15.13
N SER A 92 -6.79 18.66 16.24
CA SER A 92 -7.28 19.85 16.96
C SER A 92 -6.17 20.56 17.73
N ALA A 93 -5.25 19.80 18.34
CA ALA A 93 -4.16 20.33 19.14
C ALA A 93 -2.94 20.76 18.32
N ALA A 94 -2.65 20.09 17.20
CA ALA A 94 -1.45 20.31 16.40
C ALA A 94 -1.15 21.78 16.08
N PRO A 95 -2.14 22.63 15.69
CA PRO A 95 -1.91 24.05 15.43
C PRO A 95 -1.60 24.89 16.68
N MET A 96 -1.70 24.34 17.86
CA MET A 96 -1.41 24.99 19.14
C MET A 96 -0.07 24.54 19.74
N LEU A 97 0.52 23.47 19.19
CA LEU A 97 1.77 22.89 19.70
C LEU A 97 3.00 23.65 19.21
N SER A 98 3.96 23.85 20.11
CA SER A 98 5.31 24.22 19.68
C SER A 98 5.93 23.09 18.85
N TYR A 99 6.90 23.40 17.98
CA TYR A 99 7.53 22.40 17.13
C TYR A 99 8.09 21.19 17.91
N LEU A 100 8.70 21.43 19.07
CA LEU A 100 9.26 20.35 19.91
C LEU A 100 8.19 19.41 20.46
N LEU A 101 7.00 19.93 20.79
CA LEU A 101 5.85 19.12 21.23
C LEU A 101 5.13 18.45 20.07
N LEU A 102 5.19 19.07 18.89
CA LEU A 102 4.59 18.50 17.68
C LEU A 102 5.24 17.17 17.27
N LEU A 103 6.54 16.99 17.45
CA LEU A 103 7.24 15.76 17.09
C LEU A 103 6.74 14.50 17.83
N PRO A 104 6.75 14.46 19.18
CA PRO A 104 6.20 13.32 19.91
C PRO A 104 4.70 13.17 19.70
N ALA A 105 3.94 14.26 19.57
CA ALA A 105 2.50 14.21 19.26
C ALA A 105 2.26 13.60 17.88
N ALA A 106 3.04 13.96 16.89
CA ALA A 106 3.00 13.39 15.53
C ALA A 106 3.32 11.88 15.53
N PHE A 107 4.32 11.45 16.30
CA PHE A 107 4.61 10.04 16.47
C PHE A 107 3.43 9.27 17.09
N LEU A 108 2.82 9.81 18.16
CA LEU A 108 1.65 9.20 18.81
C LEU A 108 0.43 9.18 17.87
N ALA A 109 0.21 10.24 17.10
CA ALA A 109 -0.82 10.28 16.07
C ALA A 109 -0.61 9.18 15.02
N GLY A 110 0.61 9.04 14.52
CA GLY A 110 0.95 7.94 13.61
C GLY A 110 0.74 6.56 14.25
N LEU A 111 1.15 6.37 15.51
CA LEU A 111 0.97 5.11 16.26
C LEU A 111 -0.51 4.72 16.38
N LEU A 112 -1.38 5.69 16.57
CA LEU A 112 -2.83 5.53 16.70
C LEU A 112 -3.57 5.95 15.42
N ALA A 113 -2.88 6.04 14.29
CA ALA A 113 -3.49 6.44 13.02
C ALA A 113 -4.60 5.49 12.60
N LEU A 114 -5.65 6.07 12.01
CA LEU A 114 -6.81 5.31 11.54
C LEU A 114 -6.35 4.22 10.54
N PRO A 115 -6.58 2.92 10.81
CA PRO A 115 -5.99 1.82 10.05
C PRO A 115 -6.72 1.54 8.73
N ILE A 116 -7.01 2.60 7.93
CA ILE A 116 -7.86 2.54 6.72
C ILE A 116 -7.35 1.49 5.73
N PHE A 117 -6.04 1.52 5.42
CA PHE A 117 -5.48 0.62 4.40
C PHE A 117 -5.60 -0.86 4.78
N SER A 118 -5.29 -1.19 6.03
CA SER A 118 -5.37 -2.57 6.52
C SER A 118 -6.81 -3.05 6.67
N VAL A 119 -7.70 -2.22 7.18
CA VAL A 119 -9.14 -2.53 7.34
C VAL A 119 -9.80 -2.78 5.99
N ILE A 120 -9.60 -1.89 5.01
CA ILE A 120 -10.19 -2.08 3.67
C ILE A 120 -9.71 -3.38 3.04
N ARG A 121 -8.39 -3.67 3.07
CA ARG A 121 -7.84 -4.93 2.52
C ARG A 121 -8.33 -6.17 3.26
N GLN A 122 -8.48 -6.09 4.58
CA GLN A 122 -9.05 -7.16 5.40
C GLN A 122 -10.52 -7.40 5.05
N SER A 123 -11.29 -6.32 4.87
CA SER A 123 -12.70 -6.40 4.49
C SER A 123 -12.90 -6.93 3.05
N VAL A 124 -12.00 -6.58 2.13
CA VAL A 124 -11.98 -7.21 0.80
C VAL A 124 -11.77 -8.72 0.93
N ALA A 125 -10.81 -9.16 1.78
CA ALA A 125 -10.58 -10.58 2.02
C ALA A 125 -11.81 -11.29 2.65
N ALA A 126 -12.59 -10.59 3.46
CA ALA A 126 -13.77 -11.13 4.12
C ALA A 126 -15.01 -11.19 3.20
N LEU A 127 -15.20 -10.16 2.37
CA LEU A 127 -16.38 -10.03 1.49
C LEU A 127 -16.25 -10.81 0.19
N VAL A 128 -15.02 -11.00 -0.31
CA VAL A 128 -14.78 -11.50 -1.66
C VAL A 128 -14.29 -12.94 -1.64
N PRO A 129 -14.94 -13.88 -2.34
CA PRO A 129 -14.46 -15.25 -2.54
C PRO A 129 -13.03 -15.25 -3.11
N VAL A 130 -12.24 -16.28 -2.75
CA VAL A 130 -10.80 -16.35 -3.08
C VAL A 130 -10.55 -16.18 -4.59
N GLU A 131 -11.42 -16.75 -5.43
CA GLU A 131 -11.31 -16.73 -6.89
C GLU A 131 -11.50 -15.33 -7.48
N LYS A 132 -12.24 -14.45 -6.78
CA LYS A 132 -12.57 -13.08 -7.20
C LYS A 132 -11.77 -12.00 -6.47
N ARG A 133 -10.88 -12.36 -5.53
CA ARG A 133 -10.10 -11.38 -4.75
C ARG A 133 -9.15 -10.54 -5.59
N ARG A 134 -8.57 -11.12 -6.64
CA ARG A 134 -7.61 -10.42 -7.48
C ARG A 134 -8.19 -9.17 -8.14
N PRO A 135 -9.31 -9.20 -8.87
CA PRO A 135 -9.92 -7.97 -9.40
C PRO A 135 -10.34 -6.99 -8.29
N ALA A 136 -10.75 -7.47 -7.12
CA ALA A 136 -11.08 -6.60 -5.99
C ALA A 136 -9.85 -5.88 -5.42
N TYR A 137 -8.71 -6.56 -5.26
CA TYR A 137 -7.47 -5.92 -4.84
C TYR A 137 -6.87 -5.02 -5.92
N ALA A 138 -7.06 -5.33 -7.20
CA ALA A 138 -6.69 -4.43 -8.28
C ALA A 138 -7.48 -3.10 -8.19
N LEU A 139 -8.81 -3.17 -7.97
CA LEU A 139 -9.65 -1.98 -7.74
C LEU A 139 -9.22 -1.21 -6.47
N ASP A 140 -8.87 -1.92 -5.39
CA ASP A 140 -8.35 -1.30 -4.17
C ASP A 140 -7.04 -0.55 -4.44
N SER A 141 -6.09 -1.16 -5.15
CA SER A 141 -4.82 -0.52 -5.51
C SER A 141 -5.02 0.70 -6.42
N MET A 142 -5.94 0.63 -7.39
CA MET A 142 -6.31 1.78 -8.22
C MET A 142 -6.94 2.90 -7.38
N SER A 143 -7.74 2.57 -6.36
CA SER A 143 -8.32 3.55 -5.44
C SER A 143 -7.25 4.23 -4.57
N VAL A 144 -6.18 3.52 -4.23
CA VAL A 144 -5.00 4.08 -3.54
C VAL A 144 -4.30 5.10 -4.43
N GLU A 145 -3.97 4.74 -5.67
CA GLU A 145 -3.36 5.65 -6.64
C GLU A 145 -4.18 6.94 -6.81
N LEU A 146 -5.49 6.80 -6.99
CA LEU A 146 -6.39 7.94 -7.12
C LEU A 146 -6.36 8.84 -5.88
N SER A 147 -6.31 8.26 -4.70
CA SER A 147 -6.23 9.02 -3.43
C SER A 147 -4.91 9.77 -3.31
N PHE A 148 -3.79 9.17 -3.73
CA PHE A 148 -2.48 9.83 -3.75
C PHE A 148 -2.38 10.95 -4.80
N MET A 149 -3.16 10.90 -5.87
CA MET A 149 -3.27 11.99 -6.84
C MET A 149 -4.11 13.15 -6.28
N ILE A 150 -5.26 12.84 -5.69
CA ILE A 150 -6.25 13.84 -5.25
C ILE A 150 -5.83 14.51 -3.93
N GLY A 151 -5.37 13.75 -2.95
CA GLY A 151 -5.10 14.25 -1.60
C GLY A 151 -4.08 15.39 -1.55
N PRO A 152 -2.84 15.20 -2.06
CA PRO A 152 -1.83 16.25 -2.12
C PRO A 152 -2.28 17.47 -2.95
N ALA A 153 -3.02 17.26 -4.04
CA ALA A 153 -3.55 18.35 -4.86
C ALA A 153 -4.55 19.21 -4.08
N LEU A 154 -5.51 18.58 -3.38
CA LEU A 154 -6.47 19.29 -2.53
C LEU A 154 -5.77 19.99 -1.35
N ALA A 155 -4.75 19.35 -0.74
CA ALA A 155 -3.95 19.99 0.30
C ALA A 155 -3.27 21.26 -0.21
N THR A 156 -2.64 21.20 -1.38
CA THR A 156 -1.99 22.36 -1.99
C THR A 156 -2.99 23.47 -2.28
N VAL A 157 -4.12 23.16 -2.89
CA VAL A 157 -5.20 24.13 -3.13
C VAL A 157 -5.67 24.74 -1.81
N GLY A 158 -5.95 23.94 -0.79
CA GLY A 158 -6.38 24.44 0.52
C GLY A 158 -5.37 25.38 1.16
N VAL A 159 -4.09 25.01 1.16
CA VAL A 159 -3.02 25.85 1.72
C VAL A 159 -2.86 27.18 0.97
N THR A 160 -2.94 27.16 -0.36
CA THR A 160 -2.73 28.36 -1.19
C THR A 160 -3.94 29.28 -1.25
N THR A 161 -5.16 28.76 -1.13
CA THR A 161 -6.40 29.56 -1.22
C THR A 161 -6.94 30.00 0.12
N ILE A 162 -6.67 29.24 1.19
CA ILE A 162 -7.24 29.50 2.53
C ILE A 162 -6.10 29.80 3.52
N SER A 163 -5.46 28.76 4.07
CA SER A 163 -4.27 28.83 4.93
C SER A 163 -3.79 27.41 5.26
N ALA A 164 -2.50 27.27 5.65
CA ALA A 164 -1.98 25.98 6.09
C ALA A 164 -2.65 25.48 7.37
N ARG A 165 -2.92 26.37 8.34
CA ARG A 165 -3.59 26.05 9.60
C ARG A 165 -5.04 25.54 9.40
N LEU A 166 -5.84 26.25 8.59
CA LEU A 166 -7.22 25.82 8.34
C LEU A 166 -7.27 24.53 7.52
N THR A 167 -6.39 24.38 6.54
CA THR A 167 -6.26 23.13 5.78
C THR A 167 -5.90 21.95 6.69
N LEU A 168 -5.06 22.17 7.70
CA LEU A 168 -4.73 21.16 8.70
C LEU A 168 -5.98 20.68 9.48
N TYR A 169 -6.82 21.62 9.92
CA TYR A 169 -8.11 21.28 10.56
C TYR A 169 -9.06 20.53 9.62
N LEU A 170 -9.13 20.94 8.34
CA LEU A 170 -10.00 20.29 7.35
C LEU A 170 -9.52 18.86 7.06
N VAL A 171 -8.21 18.64 6.96
CA VAL A 171 -7.62 17.30 6.81
C VAL A 171 -7.95 16.44 8.01
N GLY A 172 -7.76 16.96 9.23
CA GLY A 172 -8.12 16.27 10.47
C GLY A 172 -9.61 15.92 10.54
N ALA A 173 -10.49 16.89 10.25
CA ALA A 173 -11.94 16.65 10.19
C ALA A 173 -12.30 15.58 9.16
N GLY A 174 -11.65 15.58 8.00
CA GLY A 174 -11.81 14.55 6.96
C GLY A 174 -11.40 13.15 7.44
N ILE A 175 -10.26 13.03 8.17
CA ILE A 175 -9.81 11.76 8.75
C ILE A 175 -10.81 11.25 9.80
N VAL A 176 -11.26 12.13 10.70
CA VAL A 176 -12.26 11.78 11.72
C VAL A 176 -13.57 11.37 11.07
N ALA A 177 -14.06 12.13 10.09
CA ALA A 177 -15.27 11.78 9.33
C ALA A 177 -15.13 10.41 8.66
N ALA A 178 -13.97 10.10 8.09
CA ALA A 178 -13.68 8.78 7.53
C ALA A 178 -13.78 7.68 8.60
N GLY A 179 -13.25 7.92 9.79
CA GLY A 179 -13.39 7.01 10.94
C GLY A 179 -14.85 6.76 11.32
N VAL A 180 -15.65 7.83 11.39
CA VAL A 180 -17.09 7.75 11.68
C VAL A 180 -17.83 6.97 10.58
N VAL A 181 -17.57 7.26 9.32
CA VAL A 181 -18.20 6.54 8.19
C VAL A 181 -17.84 5.05 8.21
N LEU A 182 -16.58 4.70 8.48
CA LEU A 182 -16.16 3.30 8.63
C LEU A 182 -16.81 2.63 9.84
N TRP A 183 -17.00 3.37 10.95
CA TRP A 183 -17.66 2.86 12.14
C TRP A 183 -19.14 2.57 11.87
N LEU A 184 -19.84 3.45 11.14
CA LEU A 184 -21.23 3.26 10.72
C LEU A 184 -21.36 2.11 9.72
N LEU A 185 -20.51 2.06 8.71
CA LEU A 185 -20.49 1.00 7.70
C LEU A 185 -20.15 -0.36 8.31
N ASN A 186 -19.27 -0.37 9.32
CA ASN A 186 -18.81 -1.56 10.03
C ASN A 186 -18.50 -2.74 9.08
N PRO A 187 -17.61 -2.57 8.10
CA PRO A 187 -17.37 -3.60 7.11
C PRO A 187 -16.85 -4.87 7.78
N PRO A 188 -17.24 -6.05 7.32
CA PRO A 188 -16.81 -7.30 7.91
C PRO A 188 -15.30 -7.48 7.74
N VAL A 189 -14.62 -7.87 8.81
CA VAL A 189 -13.18 -8.19 8.82
C VAL A 189 -12.92 -9.69 8.82
N ARG A 190 -13.98 -10.49 8.98
CA ARG A 190 -14.00 -11.97 8.86
C ARG A 190 -15.13 -12.38 7.93
N SER A 191 -14.93 -13.44 7.16
CA SER A 191 -16.01 -14.01 6.34
C SER A 191 -17.09 -14.65 7.22
N VAL A 192 -18.27 -14.88 6.66
CA VAL A 192 -19.40 -15.47 7.39
C VAL A 192 -19.03 -16.85 7.97
N GLY A 193 -18.32 -17.68 7.20
CA GLY A 193 -17.85 -18.99 7.68
C GLY A 193 -16.80 -18.88 8.81
N GLU A 194 -15.88 -17.90 8.72
CA GLU A 194 -14.88 -17.65 9.75
C GLU A 194 -15.51 -17.08 11.05
N ALA A 195 -16.57 -16.30 10.92
CA ALA A 195 -17.32 -15.77 12.08
C ALA A 195 -18.13 -16.84 12.79
N ALA A 196 -18.65 -17.81 12.06
CA ALA A 196 -19.44 -18.91 12.61
C ALA A 196 -18.63 -19.89 13.49
N THR A 197 -17.30 -19.94 13.30
CA THR A 197 -16.42 -20.81 14.11
C THR A 197 -16.12 -20.28 15.52
N GLY A 198 -16.67 -19.10 15.89
CA GLY A 198 -16.50 -18.50 17.21
C GLY A 198 -15.09 -17.94 17.48
N PRO A 199 -14.76 -17.63 18.75
CA PRO A 199 -13.45 -17.13 19.13
C PRO A 199 -12.37 -18.19 18.86
N GLN A 200 -11.49 -17.93 17.91
CA GLN A 200 -10.40 -18.84 17.59
C GLN A 200 -9.25 -18.71 18.63
N PRO A 201 -8.56 -19.81 18.96
CA PRO A 201 -7.44 -19.80 19.88
C PRO A 201 -6.33 -18.88 19.35
N ARG A 202 -5.59 -18.27 20.27
CA ARG A 202 -4.45 -17.41 19.95
C ARG A 202 -3.37 -18.22 19.27
N ILE A 203 -3.03 -17.84 18.05
CA ILE A 203 -1.92 -18.41 17.31
C ILE A 203 -0.68 -17.56 17.60
N ALA A 204 0.40 -18.20 18.09
CA ALA A 204 1.66 -17.51 18.34
C ALA A 204 2.26 -17.01 17.01
N ARG A 205 2.91 -15.84 17.01
CA ARG A 205 3.55 -15.27 15.80
C ARG A 205 4.44 -16.27 15.08
N ARG A 206 5.19 -17.07 15.83
CA ARG A 206 6.09 -18.11 15.31
C ARG A 206 5.40 -19.16 14.43
N GLN A 207 4.10 -19.36 14.60
CA GLN A 207 3.34 -20.38 13.87
C GLN A 207 2.78 -19.86 12.53
N TRP A 208 2.47 -18.56 12.44
CA TRP A 208 1.88 -18.00 11.23
C TRP A 208 2.81 -17.05 10.46
N LEU A 209 3.80 -16.43 11.12
CA LEU A 209 4.80 -15.58 10.48
C LEU A 209 5.87 -16.46 9.82
N THR A 210 5.47 -17.10 8.72
CA THR A 210 6.32 -17.99 7.95
C THR A 210 7.34 -17.21 7.12
N SER A 211 8.44 -17.86 6.70
CA SER A 211 9.42 -17.27 5.78
C SER A 211 8.79 -16.75 4.49
N ARG A 212 7.72 -17.40 4.03
CA ARG A 212 6.95 -16.98 2.86
C ARG A 212 6.21 -15.65 3.08
N LEU A 213 5.61 -15.48 4.25
CA LEU A 213 4.91 -14.23 4.58
C LEU A 213 5.91 -13.08 4.76
N VAL A 214 7.05 -13.35 5.42
CA VAL A 214 8.16 -12.39 5.53
C VAL A 214 8.70 -11.99 4.15
N ALA A 215 8.83 -12.96 3.24
CA ALA A 215 9.24 -12.71 1.86
C ALA A 215 8.26 -11.77 1.13
N VAL A 216 6.95 -11.94 1.32
CA VAL A 216 5.94 -11.04 0.73
C VAL A 216 6.03 -9.65 1.33
N PHE A 217 6.31 -9.51 2.63
CA PHE A 217 6.53 -8.19 3.25
C PHE A 217 7.79 -7.52 2.69
N ALA A 218 8.88 -8.29 2.50
CA ALA A 218 10.09 -7.77 1.87
C ALA A 218 9.85 -7.29 0.42
N VAL A 219 9.08 -8.05 -0.36
CA VAL A 219 8.65 -7.65 -1.71
C VAL A 219 7.81 -6.38 -1.67
N SER A 220 6.89 -6.25 -0.70
CA SER A 220 6.06 -5.05 -0.54
C SER A 220 6.88 -3.81 -0.19
N ALA A 221 7.84 -3.95 0.73
CA ALA A 221 8.75 -2.89 1.10
C ALA A 221 9.66 -2.48 -0.07
N ALA A 222 10.20 -3.46 -0.80
CA ALA A 222 11.03 -3.20 -1.97
C ALA A 222 10.25 -2.50 -3.09
N ALA A 223 9.00 -2.91 -3.36
CA ALA A 223 8.15 -2.27 -4.36
C ALA A 223 7.93 -0.79 -4.04
N THR A 224 7.60 -0.47 -2.81
CA THR A 224 7.36 0.92 -2.39
C THR A 224 8.65 1.73 -2.21
N LEU A 225 9.78 1.08 -1.93
CA LEU A 225 11.11 1.70 -2.00
C LEU A 225 11.42 2.15 -3.44
N VAL A 226 11.15 1.29 -4.43
CA VAL A 226 11.31 1.63 -5.84
C VAL A 226 10.41 2.80 -6.22
N LEU A 227 9.13 2.80 -5.77
CA LEU A 227 8.21 3.89 -6.03
C LEU A 227 8.72 5.22 -5.45
N GLY A 228 9.00 5.26 -4.15
CA GLY A 228 9.48 6.47 -3.47
C GLY A 228 10.81 7.00 -4.03
N GLY A 229 11.71 6.10 -4.44
CA GLY A 229 12.95 6.48 -5.10
C GLY A 229 12.73 7.02 -6.51
N THR A 230 11.79 6.45 -7.26
CA THR A 230 11.42 6.92 -8.60
C THR A 230 10.85 8.35 -8.55
N ASP A 231 9.99 8.67 -7.57
CA ASP A 231 9.45 10.03 -7.39
C ASP A 231 10.58 11.08 -7.28
N VAL A 232 11.57 10.82 -6.43
CA VAL A 232 12.72 11.72 -6.23
C VAL A 232 13.59 11.80 -7.48
N ALA A 233 13.84 10.67 -8.12
CA ALA A 233 14.69 10.62 -9.32
C ALA A 233 14.05 11.36 -10.51
N VAL A 234 12.73 11.28 -10.69
CA VAL A 234 12.00 12.06 -11.70
C VAL A 234 12.18 13.55 -11.48
N ILE A 235 12.00 14.02 -10.24
CA ILE A 235 12.16 15.44 -9.91
C ILE A 235 13.60 15.90 -10.16
N ALA A 236 14.58 15.08 -9.79
CA ALA A 236 15.99 15.39 -9.95
C ALA A 236 16.41 15.52 -11.43
N VAL A 237 15.98 14.55 -12.28
CA VAL A 237 16.24 14.59 -13.72
C VAL A 237 15.63 15.83 -14.37
N LEU A 238 14.36 16.12 -14.06
CA LEU A 238 13.67 17.29 -14.62
C LEU A 238 14.29 18.61 -14.16
N ARG A 239 14.81 18.65 -12.93
CA ARG A 239 15.55 19.83 -12.41
C ARG A 239 16.88 20.02 -13.11
N GLU A 240 17.62 18.94 -13.37
CA GLU A 240 18.91 19.00 -14.09
C GLU A 240 18.73 19.53 -15.50
N ASN A 241 17.63 19.14 -16.20
CA ASN A 241 17.32 19.58 -17.55
C ASN A 241 16.64 20.96 -17.65
N GLY A 242 16.25 21.58 -16.53
CA GLY A 242 15.46 22.83 -16.53
C GLY A 242 13.95 22.60 -16.82
N ASP A 243 13.49 21.36 -16.83
CA ASP A 243 12.14 20.92 -17.20
C ASP A 243 11.20 20.74 -15.99
N VAL A 244 11.49 21.39 -14.84
CA VAL A 244 10.73 21.21 -13.56
C VAL A 244 9.22 21.45 -13.75
N GLY A 245 8.83 22.35 -14.67
CA GLY A 245 7.43 22.63 -14.96
C GLY A 245 6.63 21.41 -15.47
N PHE A 246 7.30 20.40 -16.02
CA PHE A 246 6.67 19.17 -16.51
C PHE A 246 6.56 18.06 -15.45
N THR A 247 7.04 18.28 -14.21
CA THR A 247 6.99 17.27 -13.13
C THR A 247 5.58 16.69 -12.94
N GLY A 248 4.57 17.56 -12.89
CA GLY A 248 3.18 17.11 -12.76
C GLY A 248 2.71 16.25 -13.93
N ALA A 249 3.10 16.59 -15.17
CA ALA A 249 2.76 15.80 -16.35
C ALA A 249 3.43 14.43 -16.33
N VAL A 250 4.73 14.35 -16.03
CA VAL A 250 5.48 13.09 -15.96
C VAL A 250 4.93 12.16 -14.89
N LEU A 251 4.68 12.66 -13.67
CA LEU A 251 4.08 11.87 -12.59
C LEU A 251 2.63 11.46 -12.91
N SER A 252 1.87 12.29 -13.64
CA SER A 252 0.52 11.94 -14.09
C SER A 252 0.55 10.78 -15.10
N VAL A 253 1.48 10.79 -16.06
CA VAL A 253 1.66 9.68 -17.01
C VAL A 253 1.99 8.39 -16.27
N TRP A 254 2.88 8.45 -15.28
CA TRP A 254 3.22 7.31 -14.45
C TRP A 254 2.01 6.78 -13.67
N ALA A 255 1.23 7.66 -13.03
CA ALA A 255 0.02 7.27 -12.30
C ALA A 255 -1.05 6.66 -13.23
N VAL A 256 -1.25 7.23 -14.42
CA VAL A 256 -2.16 6.66 -15.44
C VAL A 256 -1.68 5.29 -15.89
N ALA A 257 -0.38 5.11 -16.12
CA ALA A 257 0.19 3.80 -16.46
C ALA A 257 -0.06 2.78 -15.33
N SER A 258 0.09 3.18 -14.06
CA SER A 258 -0.21 2.35 -12.88
C SER A 258 -1.70 1.95 -12.84
N LEU A 259 -2.61 2.89 -13.07
CA LEU A 259 -4.04 2.62 -13.15
C LEU A 259 -4.38 1.63 -14.27
N VAL A 260 -3.83 1.84 -15.47
CA VAL A 260 -4.03 0.94 -16.62
C VAL A 260 -3.47 -0.44 -16.33
N GLY A 261 -2.28 -0.52 -15.77
CA GLY A 261 -1.65 -1.78 -15.37
C GLY A 261 -2.45 -2.52 -14.30
N GLY A 262 -2.93 -1.83 -13.28
CA GLY A 262 -3.82 -2.38 -12.25
C GLY A 262 -5.11 -2.92 -12.85
N PHE A 263 -5.71 -2.16 -13.76
CA PHE A 263 -6.89 -2.60 -14.48
C PHE A 263 -6.61 -3.85 -15.34
N ALA A 264 -5.54 -3.85 -16.13
CA ALA A 264 -5.16 -5.00 -16.93
C ALA A 264 -4.89 -6.25 -16.06
N TYR A 265 -4.18 -6.08 -14.93
CA TYR A 265 -3.86 -7.16 -13.99
C TYR A 265 -5.12 -7.84 -13.42
N GLY A 266 -6.12 -7.09 -13.02
CA GLY A 266 -7.37 -7.66 -12.50
C GLY A 266 -8.25 -8.31 -13.58
N ALA A 267 -8.10 -7.91 -14.85
CA ALA A 267 -8.85 -8.45 -15.99
C ALA A 267 -8.28 -9.79 -16.52
N VAL A 268 -6.97 -10.00 -16.41
CA VAL A 268 -6.28 -11.19 -16.93
C VAL A 268 -6.58 -12.42 -16.05
N ARG A 269 -6.83 -13.58 -16.63
CA ARG A 269 -7.12 -14.84 -15.90
C ARG A 269 -5.88 -15.48 -15.25
N ARG A 270 -4.68 -15.26 -15.79
CA ARG A 270 -3.43 -15.79 -15.23
C ARG A 270 -3.00 -15.01 -13.98
N SER A 271 -2.69 -15.71 -12.90
CA SER A 271 -2.09 -15.10 -11.72
C SER A 271 -0.57 -14.99 -11.90
N PHE A 272 -0.05 -13.77 -11.81
CA PHE A 272 1.39 -13.55 -11.71
C PHE A 272 1.78 -13.52 -10.23
N SER A 273 2.92 -14.11 -9.88
CA SER A 273 3.39 -14.04 -8.50
C SER A 273 3.88 -12.63 -8.16
N ALA A 274 3.73 -12.22 -6.90
CA ALA A 274 4.22 -10.94 -6.42
C ALA A 274 5.74 -10.77 -6.69
N VAL A 275 6.51 -11.86 -6.59
CA VAL A 275 7.96 -11.86 -6.88
C VAL A 275 8.25 -11.58 -8.34
N ALA A 276 7.50 -12.19 -9.27
CA ALA A 276 7.67 -11.95 -10.70
C ALA A 276 7.31 -10.51 -11.10
N LEU A 277 6.22 -9.97 -10.53
CA LEU A 277 5.82 -8.58 -10.75
C LEU A 277 6.85 -7.61 -10.18
N MET A 278 7.38 -7.89 -8.99
CA MET A 278 8.45 -7.09 -8.39
C MET A 278 9.73 -7.12 -9.23
N GLY A 279 10.14 -8.28 -9.71
CA GLY A 279 11.29 -8.42 -10.61
C GLY A 279 11.10 -7.63 -11.89
N ALA A 280 9.92 -7.71 -12.52
CA ALA A 280 9.60 -6.96 -13.73
C ALA A 280 9.57 -5.45 -13.47
N LEU A 281 8.93 -4.99 -12.37
CA LEU A 281 8.93 -3.59 -11.94
C LEU A 281 10.36 -3.06 -11.82
N SER A 282 11.22 -3.80 -11.11
CA SER A 282 12.61 -3.42 -10.88
C SER A 282 13.41 -3.34 -12.17
N LEU A 283 13.30 -4.35 -13.02
CA LEU A 283 13.99 -4.40 -14.32
C LEU A 283 13.55 -3.27 -15.26
N CYS A 284 12.26 -2.90 -15.24
CA CYS A 284 11.74 -1.77 -16.00
C CYS A 284 12.20 -0.42 -15.40
N THR A 285 12.43 -0.34 -14.09
CA THR A 285 12.85 0.91 -13.42
C THR A 285 14.33 1.21 -13.65
N ILE A 286 15.21 0.20 -13.67
CA ILE A 286 16.67 0.39 -13.85
C ILE A 286 17.02 1.29 -15.06
N PRO A 287 16.49 1.06 -16.26
CA PRO A 287 16.87 1.84 -17.45
C PRO A 287 16.12 3.18 -17.57
N VAL A 288 15.19 3.52 -16.70
CA VAL A 288 14.36 4.74 -16.82
C VAL A 288 15.21 6.00 -16.94
N GLY A 289 16.33 6.07 -16.20
CA GLY A 289 17.24 7.21 -16.23
C GLY A 289 17.85 7.48 -17.60
N LEU A 290 17.94 6.47 -18.48
CA LEU A 290 18.43 6.64 -19.86
C LEU A 290 17.47 7.48 -20.72
N GLY A 291 16.18 7.55 -20.36
CA GLY A 291 15.18 8.43 -20.98
C GLY A 291 15.23 9.85 -20.48
N GLY A 292 16.15 10.19 -19.58
CA GLY A 292 16.20 11.49 -18.88
C GLY A 292 16.60 12.70 -19.73
N SER A 293 17.02 12.53 -20.98
CA SER A 293 17.43 13.65 -21.86
C SER A 293 16.29 14.63 -22.22
N HIS A 294 15.04 14.16 -22.20
CA HIS A 294 13.84 14.98 -22.48
C HIS A 294 12.69 14.48 -21.61
N TRP A 295 11.85 15.40 -21.12
CA TRP A 295 10.71 15.06 -20.27
C TRP A 295 9.74 14.04 -20.91
N TRP A 296 9.50 14.08 -22.22
CA TRP A 296 8.61 13.15 -22.92
C TRP A 296 9.23 11.76 -23.10
N LEU A 297 10.56 11.65 -23.26
CA LEU A 297 11.27 10.37 -23.25
C LEU A 297 11.21 9.73 -21.87
N LEU A 298 11.34 10.55 -20.81
CA LEU A 298 11.19 10.10 -19.44
C LEU A 298 9.78 9.54 -19.19
N CYS A 299 8.73 10.20 -19.73
CA CYS A 299 7.37 9.68 -19.72
C CYS A 299 7.29 8.27 -20.35
N LEU A 300 7.84 8.10 -21.55
CA LEU A 300 7.83 6.81 -22.26
C LEU A 300 8.59 5.72 -21.47
N ALA A 301 9.74 6.05 -20.91
CA ALA A 301 10.55 5.14 -20.13
C ALA A 301 9.86 4.70 -18.81
N LEU A 302 9.04 5.58 -18.23
CA LEU A 302 8.29 5.31 -17.00
C LEU A 302 7.05 4.43 -17.22
N VAL A 303 6.45 4.41 -18.42
CA VAL A 303 5.20 3.65 -18.66
C VAL A 303 5.30 2.17 -18.28
N PRO A 304 6.34 1.39 -18.67
CA PRO A 304 6.43 -0.02 -18.29
C PRO A 304 6.54 -0.23 -16.77
N ALA A 305 7.36 0.58 -16.10
CA ALA A 305 7.50 0.53 -14.64
C ALA A 305 6.19 0.95 -13.95
N GLY A 306 5.58 2.04 -14.39
CA GLY A 306 4.27 2.50 -13.89
C GLY A 306 3.21 1.42 -13.99
N ALA A 307 3.07 0.79 -15.15
CA ALA A 307 2.08 -0.27 -15.36
C ALA A 307 2.24 -1.48 -14.42
N LEU A 308 3.37 -1.65 -13.75
CA LEU A 308 3.64 -2.74 -12.81
C LEU A 308 3.44 -2.34 -11.34
N CYS A 309 3.27 -1.04 -11.01
CA CYS A 309 3.13 -0.57 -9.63
C CYS A 309 1.87 -1.13 -8.94
N ALA A 310 0.68 -0.77 -9.42
CA ALA A 310 -0.58 -1.24 -8.84
C ALA A 310 -0.73 -2.78 -8.87
N PRO A 311 -0.36 -3.50 -9.95
CA PRO A 311 -0.32 -4.96 -9.95
C PRO A 311 0.53 -5.57 -8.83
N THR A 312 1.72 -5.03 -8.60
CA THR A 312 2.65 -5.56 -7.57
C THR A 312 2.03 -5.41 -6.17
N ILE A 313 1.49 -4.25 -5.84
CA ILE A 313 0.84 -4.01 -4.54
C ILE A 313 -0.44 -4.84 -4.39
N ALA A 314 -1.24 -5.00 -5.45
CA ALA A 314 -2.42 -5.85 -5.42
C ALA A 314 -2.05 -7.33 -5.18
N ALA A 315 -1.00 -7.82 -5.86
CA ALA A 315 -0.53 -9.20 -5.72
C ALA A 315 0.02 -9.50 -4.31
N THR A 316 0.76 -8.56 -3.70
CA THR A 316 1.25 -8.72 -2.32
C THR A 316 0.08 -8.74 -1.33
N SER A 317 -0.90 -7.84 -1.47
CA SER A 317 -2.09 -7.79 -0.62
C SER A 317 -2.92 -9.07 -0.72
N ASP A 318 -3.17 -9.58 -1.94
CA ASP A 318 -3.87 -10.85 -2.15
C ASP A 318 -3.10 -12.02 -1.52
N THR A 319 -1.79 -12.07 -1.69
CA THR A 319 -0.94 -13.13 -1.13
C THR A 319 -0.97 -13.11 0.39
N VAL A 320 -0.85 -11.96 1.05
CA VAL A 320 -0.98 -11.83 2.50
C VAL A 320 -2.36 -12.31 2.96
N SER A 321 -3.44 -11.93 2.27
CA SER A 321 -4.80 -12.35 2.62
C SER A 321 -5.04 -13.85 2.57
N ARG A 322 -4.31 -14.54 1.68
CA ARG A 322 -4.37 -16.01 1.53
C ARG A 322 -3.50 -16.77 2.52
N LEU A 323 -2.35 -16.18 2.89
CA LEU A 323 -1.40 -16.83 3.79
C LEU A 323 -1.72 -16.63 5.27
N ALA A 324 -2.32 -15.50 5.63
CA ALA A 324 -2.64 -15.19 7.00
C ALA A 324 -3.92 -15.90 7.46
N PRO A 325 -3.86 -16.69 8.57
CA PRO A 325 -5.06 -17.22 9.20
C PRO A 325 -6.06 -16.11 9.56
N ALA A 326 -7.36 -16.41 9.54
CA ALA A 326 -8.41 -15.44 9.81
C ALA A 326 -8.27 -14.74 11.18
N SER A 327 -7.80 -15.48 12.19
CA SER A 327 -7.62 -14.98 13.57
C SER A 327 -6.52 -13.94 13.74
N VAL A 328 -5.61 -13.80 12.78
CA VAL A 328 -4.44 -12.90 12.80
C VAL A 328 -4.30 -12.07 11.53
N ARG A 329 -5.35 -12.05 10.68
CA ARG A 329 -5.32 -11.37 9.37
C ARG A 329 -5.17 -9.85 9.53
N GLY A 330 -5.76 -9.26 10.56
CA GLY A 330 -5.60 -7.84 10.86
C GLY A 330 -4.15 -7.50 11.20
N GLU A 331 -3.50 -8.29 12.06
CA GLU A 331 -2.08 -8.12 12.38
C GLU A 331 -1.19 -8.29 11.14
N ALA A 332 -1.46 -9.31 10.31
CA ALA A 332 -0.72 -9.55 9.07
C ALA A 332 -0.88 -8.42 8.04
N MET A 333 -2.09 -7.87 7.89
CA MET A 333 -2.35 -6.71 7.04
C MET A 333 -1.72 -5.43 7.61
N GLY A 334 -1.67 -5.30 8.93
CA GLY A 334 -0.94 -4.23 9.61
C GLY A 334 0.56 -4.30 9.32
N LEU A 335 1.18 -5.49 9.43
CA LEU A 335 2.60 -5.71 9.07
C LEU A 335 2.86 -5.43 7.58
N HIS A 336 1.95 -5.83 6.70
CA HIS A 336 2.03 -5.49 5.27
C HIS A 336 2.01 -3.96 5.07
N GLY A 337 1.10 -3.26 5.75
CA GLY A 337 1.04 -1.80 5.73
C GLY A 337 2.33 -1.16 6.23
N SER A 338 2.90 -1.69 7.33
CA SER A 338 4.21 -1.24 7.85
C SER A 338 5.34 -1.44 6.85
N ALA A 339 5.37 -2.59 6.17
CA ALA A 339 6.37 -2.88 5.14
C ALA A 339 6.29 -1.88 3.97
N VAL A 340 5.06 -1.59 3.50
CA VAL A 340 4.78 -0.56 2.48
C VAL A 340 5.28 0.82 2.95
N THR A 341 4.95 1.20 4.18
CA THR A 341 5.34 2.49 4.76
C THR A 341 6.85 2.64 4.89
N VAL A 342 7.53 1.59 5.40
CA VAL A 342 8.99 1.57 5.52
C VAL A 342 9.66 1.67 4.15
N GLY A 343 9.14 0.99 3.15
CA GLY A 343 9.67 1.05 1.79
C GLY A 343 9.67 2.48 1.24
N ILE A 344 8.55 3.19 1.32
CA ILE A 344 8.45 4.60 0.89
C ILE A 344 9.40 5.48 1.71
N ALA A 345 9.40 5.32 3.04
CA ALA A 345 10.21 6.14 3.93
C ALA A 345 11.73 5.99 3.70
N VAL A 346 12.18 4.83 3.23
CA VAL A 346 13.60 4.56 2.92
C VAL A 346 13.92 4.91 1.47
N GLY A 347 13.00 4.69 0.54
CA GLY A 347 13.25 4.83 -0.90
C GLY A 347 13.66 6.24 -1.33
N ALA A 348 12.92 7.25 -0.86
CA ALA A 348 13.18 8.64 -1.20
C ALA A 348 14.56 9.16 -0.68
N PRO A 349 14.93 9.00 0.61
CA PRO A 349 16.25 9.40 1.10
C PRO A 349 17.38 8.61 0.45
N LEU A 350 17.20 7.33 0.20
CA LEU A 350 18.19 6.49 -0.46
C LEU A 350 18.48 6.98 -1.88
N ALA A 351 17.42 7.20 -2.67
CA ALA A 351 17.57 7.74 -4.02
C ALA A 351 18.23 9.12 -3.99
N GLY A 352 17.79 10.01 -3.06
CA GLY A 352 18.38 11.33 -2.89
C GLY A 352 19.88 11.27 -2.59
N ALA A 353 20.31 10.44 -1.65
CA ALA A 353 21.72 10.27 -1.31
C ALA A 353 22.56 9.75 -2.51
N VAL A 354 22.01 8.86 -3.30
CA VAL A 354 22.69 8.36 -4.52
C VAL A 354 22.78 9.46 -5.57
N ILE A 355 21.72 10.23 -5.77
CA ILE A 355 21.67 11.33 -6.73
C ILE A 355 22.68 12.42 -6.34
N ASP A 356 22.71 12.81 -5.08
CA ASP A 356 23.65 13.83 -4.55
C ASP A 356 25.14 13.42 -4.70
N ALA A 357 25.40 12.11 -4.59
CA ALA A 357 26.74 11.55 -4.73
C ALA A 357 27.16 11.28 -6.18
N SER A 358 26.23 11.30 -7.15
CA SER A 358 26.53 10.87 -8.52
C SER A 358 25.77 11.69 -9.57
N ALA A 359 24.64 11.14 -10.06
CA ALA A 359 23.78 11.79 -11.05
C ALA A 359 22.32 11.28 -10.91
N PRO A 360 21.30 12.05 -11.35
CA PRO A 360 19.89 11.69 -11.22
C PRO A 360 19.51 10.33 -11.80
N LEU A 361 20.14 9.90 -12.89
CA LEU A 361 19.88 8.59 -13.51
C LEU A 361 20.14 7.41 -12.55
N TRP A 362 21.11 7.54 -11.65
CA TRP A 362 21.46 6.48 -10.69
C TRP A 362 20.39 6.29 -9.61
N GLY A 363 19.55 7.28 -9.37
CA GLY A 363 18.39 7.14 -8.47
C GLY A 363 17.46 6.01 -8.92
N PHE A 364 17.14 5.93 -10.21
CA PHE A 364 16.35 4.82 -10.79
C PHE A 364 17.12 3.50 -10.77
N ALA A 365 18.37 3.54 -11.20
CA ALA A 365 19.18 2.33 -11.33
C ALA A 365 19.40 1.63 -9.98
N VAL A 366 19.76 2.36 -8.93
CA VAL A 366 20.04 1.79 -7.60
C VAL A 366 18.76 1.29 -6.93
N THR A 367 17.68 2.07 -6.95
CA THR A 367 16.40 1.63 -6.36
C THR A 367 15.82 0.42 -7.10
N GLY A 368 15.88 0.41 -8.44
CA GLY A 368 15.52 -0.75 -9.25
C GLY A 368 16.41 -1.96 -8.97
N ALA A 369 17.73 -1.77 -8.85
CA ALA A 369 18.66 -2.86 -8.52
C ALA A 369 18.38 -3.48 -7.15
N ILE A 370 18.10 -2.67 -6.13
CA ILE A 370 17.70 -3.16 -4.79
C ILE A 370 16.42 -3.99 -4.88
N GLY A 371 15.41 -3.50 -5.61
CA GLY A 371 14.18 -4.25 -5.82
C GLY A 371 14.42 -5.58 -6.55
N ALA A 372 15.30 -5.60 -7.58
CA ALA A 372 15.68 -6.82 -8.28
C ALA A 372 16.41 -7.80 -7.36
N LEU A 373 17.33 -7.32 -6.52
CA LEU A 373 18.03 -8.14 -5.52
C LEU A 373 17.06 -8.77 -4.52
N VAL A 374 16.08 -8.03 -4.03
CA VAL A 374 15.04 -8.57 -3.14
C VAL A 374 14.22 -9.64 -3.87
N ALA A 375 13.81 -9.39 -5.12
CA ALA A 375 13.08 -10.37 -5.92
C ALA A 375 13.90 -11.65 -6.12
N LEU A 376 15.19 -11.53 -6.41
CA LEU A 376 16.12 -12.67 -6.56
C LEU A 376 16.31 -13.42 -5.25
N ALA A 377 16.46 -12.72 -4.11
CA ALA A 377 16.61 -13.34 -2.79
C ALA A 377 15.36 -14.13 -2.37
N VAL A 378 14.18 -13.69 -2.77
CA VAL A 378 12.89 -14.35 -2.46
C VAL A 378 12.55 -15.46 -3.46
N LEU A 379 13.11 -15.43 -4.68
CA LEU A 379 12.82 -16.37 -5.75
C LEU A 379 12.95 -17.84 -5.36
N PRO A 380 13.99 -18.28 -4.60
CA PRO A 380 14.10 -19.68 -4.18
C PRO A 380 12.91 -20.16 -3.32
N ILE A 381 12.36 -19.29 -2.46
CA ILE A 381 11.19 -19.61 -1.62
C ILE A 381 9.96 -19.85 -2.51
N GLU A 382 9.78 -19.03 -3.54
CA GLU A 382 8.68 -19.16 -4.50
C GLU A 382 8.84 -20.41 -5.38
N LEU A 383 10.04 -20.71 -5.86
CA LEU A 383 10.31 -21.89 -6.69
C LEU A 383 10.11 -23.20 -5.92
N ARG A 384 10.57 -23.28 -4.68
CA ARG A 384 10.33 -24.45 -3.82
C ARG A 384 8.84 -24.71 -3.63
N ARG A 385 8.04 -23.65 -3.45
CA ARG A 385 6.60 -23.75 -3.35
C ARG A 385 5.99 -24.35 -4.62
N ARG A 386 6.30 -23.77 -5.78
CA ARG A 386 5.76 -24.26 -7.07
C ARG A 386 6.07 -25.73 -7.30
N ARG A 387 7.29 -26.16 -6.97
CA ARG A 387 7.68 -27.56 -7.05
C ARG A 387 6.85 -28.45 -6.12
N ALA A 388 6.60 -28.02 -4.87
CA ALA A 388 5.78 -28.75 -3.93
C ALA A 388 4.32 -28.86 -4.39
N GLU A 389 3.74 -27.78 -4.91
CA GLU A 389 2.37 -27.77 -5.44
C GLU A 389 2.23 -28.69 -6.67
N THR A 390 3.22 -28.69 -7.57
CA THR A 390 3.23 -29.58 -8.73
C THR A 390 3.36 -31.05 -8.31
N ALA A 391 4.24 -31.35 -7.34
CA ALA A 391 4.40 -32.72 -6.83
C ALA A 391 3.11 -33.23 -6.18
N SER A 392 2.43 -32.40 -5.36
CA SER A 392 1.16 -32.76 -4.72
C SER A 392 0.03 -32.96 -5.74
N ALA A 393 -0.03 -32.15 -6.80
CA ALA A 393 -1.01 -32.33 -7.87
C ALA A 393 -0.77 -33.61 -8.68
N THR A 394 0.50 -34.01 -8.89
CA THR A 394 0.84 -35.25 -9.59
C THR A 394 0.48 -36.48 -8.77
N THR A 395 0.70 -36.44 -7.43
CA THR A 395 0.30 -37.55 -6.54
C THR A 395 -1.21 -37.69 -6.45
N ALA A 396 -1.96 -36.59 -6.34
CA ALA A 396 -3.42 -36.62 -6.31
C ALA A 396 -4.03 -37.21 -7.59
N ASN A 397 -3.51 -36.83 -8.76
CA ASN A 397 -3.97 -37.41 -10.04
C ASN A 397 -3.63 -38.90 -10.15
N ALA A 398 -2.46 -39.33 -9.65
CA ALA A 398 -2.10 -40.76 -9.65
C ALA A 398 -3.00 -41.58 -8.72
N ASP A 399 -3.39 -41.03 -7.56
CA ASP A 399 -4.32 -41.69 -6.63
C ASP A 399 -5.73 -41.78 -7.23
N ASP A 400 -6.22 -40.74 -7.94
CA ASP A 400 -7.51 -40.74 -8.64
C ASP A 400 -7.51 -41.76 -9.81
N ASP A 401 -6.43 -41.87 -10.56
CA ASP A 401 -6.26 -42.86 -11.63
C ASP A 401 -6.27 -44.29 -11.08
N ILE A 402 -5.62 -44.55 -9.97
CA ILE A 402 -5.64 -45.85 -9.26
C ILE A 402 -7.04 -46.14 -8.73
N ALA A 403 -7.72 -45.18 -8.13
CA ALA A 403 -9.07 -45.35 -7.61
C ALA A 403 -10.08 -45.63 -8.73
N SER A 404 -9.93 -44.97 -9.88
CA SER A 404 -10.77 -45.22 -11.07
C SER A 404 -10.51 -46.58 -11.69
N ALA A 405 -9.28 -47.09 -11.67
CA ALA A 405 -8.90 -48.40 -12.19
C ALA A 405 -9.38 -49.55 -11.27
N LEU A 406 -9.58 -49.28 -9.97
CA LEU A 406 -10.07 -50.28 -8.99
C LEU A 406 -11.57 -50.32 -8.83
N THR A 407 -12.35 -49.42 -9.49
CA THR A 407 -13.80 -49.45 -9.48
C THR A 407 -14.28 -50.47 -10.51
N PRO A 408 -14.84 -51.65 -10.12
CA PRO A 408 -15.32 -52.63 -11.06
C PRO A 408 -16.52 -52.03 -11.83
N THR A 409 -16.47 -52.04 -13.15
CA THR A 409 -17.62 -51.79 -14.03
C THR A 409 -18.66 -52.84 -13.69
N ALA A 410 -19.67 -52.47 -12.88
CA ALA A 410 -20.85 -53.28 -12.69
C ALA A 410 -21.61 -53.37 -14.04
N LEU A 411 -21.50 -54.52 -14.66
CA LEU A 411 -22.34 -54.94 -15.78
C LEU A 411 -23.74 -55.35 -15.30
#